data_0573c6af0456a35d971b580ab90e5349
#
_entry.id   0573c6af0456a35d971b580ab90e5349
#
_cell.length_a   1.000
_cell.length_b   1.000
_cell.length_c   1.000
_cell.angle_alpha   90.00
_cell.angle_beta   90.00
_cell.angle_gamma   90.00
#
_symmetry.space_group_name_H-M   'P 1'
#
loop_
_entity.id
_entity.type
_entity.pdbx_description
1 polymer ?
#
loop_
_entity_poly.entity_id
_entity_poly.type
_entity_poly.pdbx_seq_one_letter_code
_entity_poly.pdbx_strand_id
1 'polypeptide(L)' 'ASVTFPYEFLPMPKIGDKGKALDRQGKPVCDAEIVGIKKTPIMDKTAVVTMKVPLEYVHAARFYRAEV' A
#
# COMPACT_ATOMS: atom_id res chain seq x y z
N ALA A 1 9.62 -7.35 4.62
CA ALA A 1 9.06 -7.71 3.31
C ALA A 1 8.28 -6.54 2.73
N SER A 2 8.12 -6.51 1.42
CA SER A 2 7.37 -5.44 0.76
C SER A 2 6.31 -6.02 -0.16
N VAL A 3 5.21 -5.27 -0.31
CA VAL A 3 4.11 -5.62 -1.20
C VAL A 3 3.89 -4.45 -2.15
N THR A 4 3.81 -4.74 -3.43
CA THR A 4 3.56 -3.74 -4.49
C THR A 4 2.18 -3.96 -5.07
N PHE A 5 1.41 -2.88 -5.18
CA PHE A 5 0.02 -2.98 -5.64
C PHE A 5 -0.40 -1.68 -6.34
N PRO A 6 -1.38 -1.73 -7.24
CA PRO A 6 -1.93 -0.52 -7.85
C PRO A 6 -2.82 0.23 -6.86
N TYR A 7 -2.74 1.56 -6.88
CA TYR A 7 -3.50 2.41 -5.97
C TYR A 7 -4.14 3.55 -6.76
N GLU A 8 -5.46 3.65 -6.68
CA GLU A 8 -6.24 4.62 -7.45
C GLU A 8 -6.98 5.64 -6.59
N PHE A 9 -6.87 5.53 -5.27
CA PHE A 9 -7.67 6.36 -4.37
C PHE A 9 -6.95 7.67 -4.04
N LEU A 10 -7.73 8.68 -3.70
CA LEU A 10 -7.22 9.97 -3.25
C LEU A 10 -7.62 10.18 -1.79
N PRO A 11 -6.75 10.82 -0.98
CA PRO A 11 -5.45 11.36 -1.38
C PRO A 11 -4.41 10.26 -1.57
N MET A 12 -3.47 10.52 -2.48
CA MET A 12 -2.38 9.59 -2.76
C MET A 12 -1.42 9.53 -1.56
N PRO A 13 -0.98 8.34 -1.13
CA PRO A 13 0.00 8.25 -0.04
C PRO A 13 1.35 8.79 -0.48
N LYS A 14 2.20 9.10 0.49
CA LYS A 14 3.56 9.58 0.26
C LYS A 14 4.55 8.62 0.88
N ILE A 15 5.78 8.61 0.36
CA ILE A 15 6.84 7.79 0.95
C ILE A 15 7.04 8.22 2.40
N GLY A 16 7.05 7.24 3.30
CA GLY A 16 7.15 7.46 4.74
C GLY A 16 5.82 7.48 5.46
N ASP A 17 4.70 7.50 4.72
CA ASP A 17 3.38 7.44 5.33
C ASP A 17 3.17 6.08 5.99
N LYS A 18 2.50 6.10 7.13
CA LYS A 18 2.18 4.89 7.88
C LYS A 18 0.67 4.68 7.90
N GLY A 19 0.28 3.42 7.88
CA GLY A 19 -1.12 3.04 7.92
C GLY A 19 -1.25 1.56 8.18
N LYS A 20 -2.35 0.99 7.73
CA LYS A 20 -2.62 -0.43 7.92
C LYS A 20 -2.63 -1.16 6.59
N ALA A 21 -2.01 -2.35 6.57
CA ALA A 21 -2.17 -3.26 5.46
C ALA A 21 -3.49 -4.00 5.63
N LEU A 22 -4.22 -4.16 4.53
CA LEU A 22 -5.52 -4.82 4.54
C LEU A 22 -5.42 -6.15 3.81
N ASP A 23 -6.24 -7.13 4.23
CA ASP A 23 -6.37 -8.39 3.52
C ASP A 23 -7.35 -8.24 2.35
N ARG A 24 -7.63 -9.35 1.66
CA ARG A 24 -8.54 -9.32 0.50
C ARG A 24 -9.99 -9.00 0.89
N GLN A 25 -10.32 -9.09 2.16
CA GLN A 25 -11.64 -8.73 2.67
C GLN A 25 -11.71 -7.28 3.16
N GLY A 26 -10.59 -6.56 3.07
CA GLY A 26 -10.53 -5.18 3.52
C GLY A 26 -10.30 -5.01 5.01
N LYS A 27 -9.92 -6.07 5.71
CA LYS A 27 -9.67 -6.01 7.16
C LYS A 27 -8.21 -5.71 7.44
N PRO A 28 -7.91 -4.86 8.42
CA PRO A 28 -6.51 -4.59 8.78
C PRO A 28 -5.85 -5.83 9.40
N VAL A 29 -4.66 -6.15 8.91
CA VAL A 29 -3.90 -7.31 9.39
C VAL A 29 -2.60 -6.92 10.08
N CYS A 30 -2.01 -5.78 9.71
CA CYS A 30 -0.75 -5.33 10.32
C CYS A 30 -0.49 -3.87 9.96
N ASP A 31 0.50 -3.28 10.62
CA ASP A 31 0.96 -1.96 10.26
C ASP A 31 1.73 -2.02 8.95
N ALA A 32 1.69 -0.93 8.19
CA ALA A 32 2.39 -0.82 6.93
C ALA A 32 2.98 0.57 6.78
N GLU A 33 4.09 0.65 6.06
CA GLU A 33 4.74 1.91 5.75
C GLU A 33 4.97 2.01 4.25
N ILE A 34 4.65 3.14 3.67
CA ILE A 34 4.85 3.37 2.25
C ILE A 34 6.33 3.64 2.00
N VAL A 35 6.97 2.79 1.22
CA VAL A 35 8.40 2.91 0.92
C VAL A 35 8.69 3.22 -0.54
N GLY A 36 7.69 3.14 -1.42
CA GLY A 36 7.86 3.49 -2.82
C GLY A 36 6.55 3.85 -3.49
N ILE A 37 6.60 4.81 -4.39
CA ILE A 37 5.45 5.20 -5.22
C ILE A 37 5.97 5.44 -6.62
N LYS A 38 5.39 4.77 -7.61
CA LYS A 38 5.78 4.92 -9.00
C LYS A 38 4.56 5.24 -9.84
N LYS A 39 4.61 6.37 -10.54
CA LYS A 39 3.60 6.75 -11.51
C LYS A 39 4.14 6.52 -12.91
N THR A 40 3.31 6.02 -13.81
CA THR A 40 3.68 5.82 -15.19
C THR A 40 2.85 6.70 -16.11
N PRO A 41 3.40 7.17 -17.24
CA PRO A 41 2.63 8.00 -18.18
C PRO A 41 1.43 7.28 -18.78
N ILE A 42 1.44 5.96 -18.79
CA ILE A 42 0.39 5.15 -19.40
C ILE A 42 -0.81 5.00 -18.45
N MET A 43 -0.59 5.20 -17.16
CA MET A 43 -1.62 5.01 -16.14
C MET A 43 -1.90 6.34 -15.44
N ASP A 44 -2.69 7.20 -16.08
CA ASP A 44 -2.92 8.57 -15.64
C ASP A 44 -3.41 8.70 -14.20
N LYS A 45 -4.23 7.76 -13.75
CA LYS A 45 -4.88 7.86 -12.44
C LYS A 45 -4.46 6.76 -11.48
N THR A 46 -3.62 5.85 -11.93
CA THR A 46 -3.18 4.72 -11.12
C THR A 46 -1.69 4.83 -10.85
N ALA A 47 -1.30 4.73 -9.61
CA ALA A 47 0.10 4.64 -9.22
C ALA A 47 0.37 3.25 -8.68
N VAL A 48 1.61 2.79 -8.84
CA VAL A 48 2.06 1.55 -8.21
C VAL A 48 2.72 1.93 -6.89
N VAL A 49 2.17 1.41 -5.81
CA VAL A 49 2.60 1.74 -4.45
C VAL A 49 3.25 0.51 -3.84
N THR A 50 4.38 0.71 -3.18
CA THR A 50 5.07 -0.34 -2.44
C THR A 50 5.00 -0.03 -0.95
N MET A 51 4.50 -0.98 -0.18
CA MET A 51 4.45 -0.85 1.27
C MET A 51 5.32 -1.91 1.94
N LYS A 52 5.90 -1.54 3.06
CA LYS A 52 6.69 -2.45 3.88
C LYS A 52 5.82 -3.05 4.98
N VAL A 53 5.80 -4.36 5.10
CA VAL A 53 5.03 -5.09 6.11
C VAL A 53 5.93 -6.14 6.76
N PRO A 54 5.58 -6.62 7.97
CA PRO A 54 6.30 -7.75 8.56
C PRO A 54 6.25 -8.97 7.65
N LEU A 55 7.33 -9.74 7.64
CA LEU A 55 7.45 -10.92 6.77
C LEU A 55 6.30 -11.90 6.97
N GLU A 56 5.86 -12.07 8.21
CA GLU A 56 4.78 -13.00 8.55
C GLU A 56 3.43 -12.63 7.94
N TYR A 57 3.25 -11.37 7.52
CA TYR A 57 1.99 -10.90 6.95
C TYR A 57 2.05 -10.63 5.45
N VAL A 58 3.21 -10.87 4.83
CA VAL A 58 3.40 -10.51 3.41
C VAL A 58 2.42 -11.21 2.47
N HIS A 59 2.00 -12.41 2.82
CA HIS A 59 1.03 -13.17 1.99
C HIS A 59 -0.41 -12.76 2.25
N ALA A 60 -0.71 -12.19 3.40
CA ALA A 60 -2.06 -11.76 3.74
C ALA A 60 -2.34 -10.33 3.30
N ALA A 61 -1.31 -9.49 3.27
CA ALA A 61 -1.46 -8.07 2.94
C ALA A 61 -1.74 -7.89 1.46
N ARG A 62 -2.84 -7.20 1.12
CA ARG A 62 -3.26 -6.96 -0.26
C ARG A 62 -3.40 -5.48 -0.59
N PHE A 63 -3.80 -4.68 0.38
CA PHE A 63 -4.06 -3.27 0.19
C PHE A 63 -3.50 -2.45 1.36
N TYR A 64 -3.46 -1.15 1.15
CA TYR A 64 -3.01 -0.20 2.15
C TYR A 64 -4.13 0.79 2.46
N ARG A 65 -4.31 1.10 3.74
CA ARG A 65 -5.24 2.12 4.20
C ARG A 65 -4.47 3.13 5.04
N ALA A 66 -4.52 4.39 4.62
CA ALA A 66 -3.86 5.45 5.36
C ALA A 66 -4.48 5.60 6.75
N GLU A 67 -3.63 5.76 7.74
CA GLU A 67 -4.05 6.03 9.11
C GLU A 67 -4.13 7.54 9.26
N VAL A 68 -5.34 8.02 9.38
CA VAL A 68 -5.61 9.46 9.45
C VAL A 68 -5.96 9.86 10.87
#